data_4799a09fc3bd4b39793d68e7b8f678f9
#
_entry.id   4799a09fc3bd4b39793d68e7b8f678f9
#
_cell.length_a   1.000
_cell.length_b   1.000
_cell.length_c   1.000
_cell.angle_alpha   90.00
_cell.angle_beta   90.00
_cell.angle_gamma   90.00
#
_symmetry.space_group_name_H-M   'P 1'
#
loop_
_entity.id
_entity.type
_entity.pdbx_description
1 polymer ?
#
loop_
_entity_poly.entity_id
_entity_poly.type
_entity_poly.pdbx_seq_one_letter_code
_entity_poly.pdbx_strand_id
1 'polypeptide(L)'
;MDKKTLFRVGGVLVLAIALFFGYSEFRYLQRHETTDDAQIDGDVNPVIPKASGYVKEIRFKDNQSVKEGDTLFVLDDADYRIRLDQAQAALQSAMAAAGVSRSQVNVASATVQSSQASVQTARDQVATAQANVAAAQARARKAAQDFDRYSRLLAEKTVPQQQFDAVQAERDAAQAQLQAAQAQLQTAQSQVAAAGSQTGVTNSQRRATEGQITVAQAAIKQRQADLDLAKLQMSYTIVRAPVAGIVSKRSVQIGQLVQAGQAVCSVVGNSNLWVTANFKETQMKQMQPGQVVDIDVDAFGGEKLTGHVGSFAGATGAKFSLLPPDNATGNYVKVVQRIPVRIDLDKNSPLYAKIRPGMSVNVAVDLQGK
;
A
#
# COMPACT_ATOMS: atom_id res chain seq x y z
N MET A 1 22.68 -44.28 80.49
CA MET A 1 22.50 -42.81 80.26
C MET A 1 21.27 -42.37 81.05
N ASP A 2 21.48 -41.42 81.96
CA ASP A 2 20.38 -40.93 82.78
C ASP A 2 19.30 -40.24 81.97
N LYS A 3 18.02 -40.52 82.26
CA LYS A 3 16.87 -39.92 81.56
C LYS A 3 16.92 -38.38 81.47
N LYS A 4 17.59 -37.75 82.47
CA LYS A 4 17.80 -36.27 82.50
C LYS A 4 18.84 -35.77 81.45
N THR A 5 19.87 -36.59 81.15
CA THR A 5 20.86 -36.28 80.05
C THR A 5 20.29 -36.44 78.73
N LEU A 6 19.44 -37.46 78.48
CA LEU A 6 18.75 -37.66 77.19
C LEU A 6 17.77 -36.49 76.89
N PHE A 7 17.07 -35.98 77.89
CA PHE A 7 16.15 -34.82 77.75
C PHE A 7 16.92 -33.52 77.48
N ARG A 8 18.11 -33.33 78.07
CA ARG A 8 18.98 -32.17 77.78
C ARG A 8 19.57 -32.23 76.39
N VAL A 9 20.02 -33.39 75.95
CA VAL A 9 20.58 -33.58 74.56
C VAL A 9 19.46 -33.38 73.51
N GLY A 10 18.23 -33.91 73.79
CA GLY A 10 17.08 -33.67 72.92
C GLY A 10 16.71 -32.18 72.80
N GLY A 11 16.72 -31.47 73.95
CA GLY A 11 16.44 -30.03 73.97
C GLY A 11 17.47 -29.19 73.16
N VAL A 12 18.76 -29.53 73.30
CA VAL A 12 19.82 -28.85 72.58
C VAL A 12 19.71 -29.11 71.07
N LEU A 13 19.32 -30.33 70.68
CA LEU A 13 19.16 -30.70 69.29
C LEU A 13 17.96 -29.96 68.63
N VAL A 14 16.85 -29.88 69.35
CA VAL A 14 15.68 -29.08 68.86
C VAL A 14 16.03 -27.59 68.76
N LEU A 15 16.80 -27.05 69.72
CA LEU A 15 17.24 -25.66 69.72
C LEU A 15 18.23 -25.39 68.59
N ALA A 16 19.15 -26.32 68.31
CA ALA A 16 20.06 -26.23 67.15
C ALA A 16 19.34 -26.29 65.81
N ILE A 17 18.32 -27.15 65.67
CA ILE A 17 17.45 -27.22 64.48
C ILE A 17 16.68 -25.91 64.33
N ALA A 18 16.06 -25.39 65.39
CA ALA A 18 15.35 -24.13 65.36
C ALA A 18 16.23 -22.94 64.97
N LEU A 19 17.46 -22.90 65.52
CA LEU A 19 18.45 -21.88 65.14
C LEU A 19 18.94 -22.02 63.70
N PHE A 20 19.08 -23.26 63.21
CA PHE A 20 19.47 -23.51 61.81
C PHE A 20 18.36 -23.05 60.87
N PHE A 21 17.13 -23.40 61.12
CA PHE A 21 15.97 -22.94 60.33
C PHE A 21 15.78 -21.41 60.43
N GLY A 22 15.86 -20.83 61.62
CA GLY A 22 15.81 -19.38 61.83
C GLY A 22 16.92 -18.63 61.08
N TYR A 23 18.16 -19.17 61.09
CA TYR A 23 19.31 -18.59 60.37
C TYR A 23 19.15 -18.73 58.83
N SER A 24 18.60 -19.85 58.34
CA SER A 24 18.37 -20.08 56.91
C SER A 24 17.30 -19.14 56.41
N GLU A 25 16.20 -18.96 57.16
CA GLU A 25 15.10 -18.05 56.84
C GLU A 25 15.59 -16.58 56.84
N PHE A 26 16.39 -16.21 57.86
CA PHE A 26 16.95 -14.87 57.96
C PHE A 26 17.89 -14.57 56.78
N ARG A 27 18.71 -15.53 56.37
CA ARG A 27 19.55 -15.39 55.17
C ARG A 27 18.73 -15.32 53.89
N TYR A 28 17.65 -16.04 53.78
CA TYR A 28 16.75 -16.00 52.64
C TYR A 28 16.11 -14.60 52.53
N LEU A 29 15.55 -14.07 53.59
CA LEU A 29 14.97 -12.72 53.66
C LEU A 29 15.98 -11.60 53.38
N GLN A 30 17.26 -11.77 53.70
CA GLN A 30 18.31 -10.81 53.34
C GLN A 30 18.71 -10.83 51.90
N ARG A 31 18.48 -11.95 51.19
CA ARG A 31 18.87 -12.13 49.79
C ARG A 31 17.76 -11.91 48.83
N HIS A 32 16.52 -11.95 49.26
CA HIS A 32 15.36 -11.85 48.39
C HIS A 32 14.46 -10.69 48.84
N GLU A 33 14.11 -9.85 47.86
CA GLU A 33 13.02 -8.90 48.07
C GLU A 33 11.72 -9.53 47.55
N THR A 34 10.72 -9.63 48.40
CA THR A 34 9.46 -10.31 48.09
C THR A 34 8.28 -9.35 48.04
N THR A 35 7.34 -9.63 47.17
CA THR A 35 6.05 -8.94 47.10
C THR A 35 4.93 -9.92 46.75
N ASP A 36 3.80 -9.76 47.43
CA ASP A 36 2.51 -10.43 47.17
C ASP A 36 1.58 -9.60 46.29
N ASP A 37 1.95 -8.33 46.01
CA ASP A 37 1.21 -7.42 45.15
C ASP A 37 1.77 -7.52 43.72
N ALA A 38 1.53 -8.68 43.11
CA ALA A 38 1.99 -8.97 41.73
C ALA A 38 0.94 -9.77 40.96
N GLN A 39 0.85 -9.49 39.67
CA GLN A 39 -0.08 -10.19 38.81
C GLN A 39 0.58 -10.49 37.46
N ILE A 40 0.12 -11.54 36.78
CA ILE A 40 0.49 -11.83 35.40
C ILE A 40 -0.30 -10.89 34.53
N ASP A 41 0.40 -10.18 33.67
CA ASP A 41 -0.15 -9.34 32.60
C ASP A 41 0.17 -9.93 31.22
N GLY A 42 -0.52 -9.46 30.20
CA GLY A 42 -0.33 -9.90 28.83
C GLY A 42 -1.05 -9.00 27.84
N ASP A 43 -0.71 -9.16 26.56
CA ASP A 43 -1.31 -8.38 25.50
C ASP A 43 -2.77 -8.79 25.29
N VAL A 44 -3.70 -7.87 25.54
CA VAL A 44 -5.14 -8.04 25.29
C VAL A 44 -5.47 -7.25 24.01
N ASN A 45 -5.71 -7.97 22.92
CA ASN A 45 -5.94 -7.38 21.60
C ASN A 45 -7.45 -7.33 21.33
N PRO A 46 -8.08 -6.13 21.30
CA PRO A 46 -9.49 -6.02 20.97
C PRO A 46 -9.71 -6.33 19.50
N VAL A 47 -10.73 -7.12 19.21
CA VAL A 47 -11.19 -7.41 17.85
C VAL A 47 -12.21 -6.36 17.46
N ILE A 48 -11.82 -5.48 16.55
CA ILE A 48 -12.60 -4.32 16.11
C ILE A 48 -12.91 -4.48 14.63
N PRO A 49 -14.19 -4.67 14.21
CA PRO A 49 -14.56 -4.71 12.81
C PRO A 49 -14.28 -3.38 12.10
N LYS A 50 -13.82 -3.46 10.86
CA LYS A 50 -13.62 -2.29 9.99
C LYS A 50 -14.84 -1.98 9.12
N ALA A 51 -15.83 -2.90 9.10
CA ALA A 51 -17.08 -2.75 8.37
C ALA A 51 -18.27 -2.81 9.34
N SER A 52 -19.36 -2.13 9.00
CA SER A 52 -20.64 -2.21 9.71
C SER A 52 -21.55 -3.20 9.01
N GLY A 53 -22.32 -3.97 9.77
CA GLY A 53 -23.28 -4.93 9.22
C GLY A 53 -23.89 -5.81 10.28
N TYR A 54 -24.89 -6.58 9.91
CA TYR A 54 -25.50 -7.58 10.79
C TYR A 54 -24.60 -8.80 10.90
N VAL A 55 -24.45 -9.35 12.10
CA VAL A 55 -23.71 -10.60 12.32
C VAL A 55 -24.49 -11.76 11.71
N LYS A 56 -23.97 -12.37 10.66
CA LYS A 56 -24.54 -13.51 9.96
C LYS A 56 -24.16 -14.83 10.60
N GLU A 57 -22.88 -14.97 10.99
CA GLU A 57 -22.33 -16.21 11.53
C GLU A 57 -21.22 -15.90 12.54
N ILE A 58 -21.15 -16.69 13.63
CA ILE A 58 -20.05 -16.65 14.61
C ILE A 58 -19.37 -18.03 14.56
N ARG A 59 -18.05 -18.05 14.33
CA ARG A 59 -17.27 -19.29 14.12
C ARG A 59 -16.36 -19.65 15.28
N PHE A 60 -16.52 -19.02 16.43
CA PHE A 60 -15.78 -19.33 17.65
C PHE A 60 -16.70 -19.52 18.84
N LYS A 61 -16.20 -20.21 19.86
CA LYS A 61 -16.82 -20.30 21.18
C LYS A 61 -16.03 -19.46 22.18
N ASP A 62 -16.70 -19.03 23.24
CA ASP A 62 -16.04 -18.32 24.33
C ASP A 62 -14.90 -19.19 24.91
N ASN A 63 -13.76 -18.58 25.20
CA ASN A 63 -12.53 -19.20 25.70
C ASN A 63 -11.87 -20.20 24.73
N GLN A 64 -12.19 -20.15 23.44
CA GLN A 64 -11.57 -20.99 22.43
C GLN A 64 -10.19 -20.43 22.06
N SER A 65 -9.21 -21.35 21.89
CA SER A 65 -7.92 -21.01 21.30
C SER A 65 -8.06 -20.82 19.78
N VAL A 66 -7.49 -19.74 19.26
CA VAL A 66 -7.50 -19.37 17.84
C VAL A 66 -6.08 -19.03 17.38
N LYS A 67 -5.84 -19.21 16.08
CA LYS A 67 -4.60 -18.76 15.41
C LYS A 67 -4.81 -17.40 14.79
N GLU A 68 -3.73 -16.69 14.55
CA GLU A 68 -3.76 -15.47 13.76
C GLU A 68 -4.38 -15.72 12.38
N GLY A 69 -5.31 -14.84 11.98
CA GLY A 69 -6.04 -14.97 10.71
C GLY A 69 -7.27 -15.86 10.74
N ASP A 70 -7.53 -16.62 11.81
CA ASP A 70 -8.75 -17.43 11.95
C ASP A 70 -9.99 -16.55 11.86
N THR A 71 -11.02 -17.00 11.14
CA THR A 71 -12.28 -16.28 11.01
C THR A 71 -13.08 -16.40 12.31
N LEU A 72 -13.33 -15.27 12.95
CA LEU A 72 -14.11 -15.19 14.19
C LEU A 72 -15.59 -15.07 13.90
N PHE A 73 -15.98 -14.11 13.06
CA PHE A 73 -17.37 -13.96 12.64
C PHE A 73 -17.47 -13.34 11.26
N VAL A 74 -18.62 -13.50 10.65
CA VAL A 74 -18.94 -13.02 9.31
C VAL A 74 -20.13 -12.07 9.42
N LEU A 75 -20.00 -10.89 8.86
CA LEU A 75 -21.08 -9.93 8.69
C LEU A 75 -21.88 -10.26 7.42
N ASP A 76 -23.11 -9.78 7.33
CA ASP A 76 -23.88 -9.86 6.09
C ASP A 76 -23.17 -9.04 5.00
N ASP A 77 -22.88 -9.70 3.91
CA ASP A 77 -22.10 -9.19 2.79
C ASP A 77 -22.96 -8.72 1.60
N ALA A 78 -24.30 -8.78 1.71
CA ALA A 78 -25.19 -8.52 0.59
C ALA A 78 -24.98 -7.12 -0.03
N ASP A 79 -24.96 -6.07 0.78
CA ASP A 79 -24.74 -4.69 0.31
C ASP A 79 -23.34 -4.49 -0.28
N TYR A 80 -22.34 -5.11 0.31
CA TYR A 80 -20.95 -5.04 -0.16
C TYR A 80 -20.78 -5.77 -1.48
N ARG A 81 -21.47 -6.87 -1.69
CA ARG A 81 -21.48 -7.62 -2.95
C ARG A 81 -22.12 -6.80 -4.07
N ILE A 82 -23.26 -6.16 -3.82
CA ILE A 82 -23.90 -5.26 -4.79
C ILE A 82 -22.95 -4.13 -5.20
N ARG A 83 -22.25 -3.51 -4.23
CA ARG A 83 -21.26 -2.45 -4.52
C ARG A 83 -20.09 -2.97 -5.34
N LEU A 84 -19.61 -4.19 -5.04
CA LEU A 84 -18.56 -4.84 -5.81
C LEU A 84 -18.99 -5.07 -7.27
N ASP A 85 -20.20 -5.61 -7.48
CA ASP A 85 -20.75 -5.86 -8.81
C ASP A 85 -20.95 -4.55 -9.60
N GLN A 86 -21.42 -3.49 -8.94
CA GLN A 86 -21.52 -2.15 -9.53
C GLN A 86 -20.17 -1.59 -9.97
N ALA A 87 -19.16 -1.69 -9.11
CA ALA A 87 -17.80 -1.23 -9.44
C ALA A 87 -17.19 -2.04 -10.59
N GLN A 88 -17.44 -3.35 -10.63
CA GLN A 88 -17.01 -4.22 -11.72
C GLN A 88 -17.66 -3.88 -13.05
N ALA A 89 -18.97 -3.63 -13.05
CA ALA A 89 -19.72 -3.19 -14.24
C ALA A 89 -19.22 -1.82 -14.73
N ALA A 90 -18.92 -0.89 -13.82
CA ALA A 90 -18.38 0.42 -14.16
C ALA A 90 -16.98 0.31 -14.80
N LEU A 91 -16.11 -0.57 -14.30
CA LEU A 91 -14.81 -0.84 -14.92
C LEU A 91 -14.97 -1.42 -16.32
N GLN A 92 -15.88 -2.39 -16.51
CA GLN A 92 -16.15 -2.99 -17.81
C GLN A 92 -16.67 -1.95 -18.82
N SER A 93 -17.54 -1.04 -18.38
CA SER A 93 -18.02 0.07 -19.20
C SER A 93 -16.89 1.01 -19.62
N ALA A 94 -15.97 1.36 -18.71
CA ALA A 94 -14.81 2.18 -19.03
C ALA A 94 -13.85 1.49 -20.02
N MET A 95 -13.65 0.18 -19.90
CA MET A 95 -12.87 -0.61 -20.85
C MET A 95 -13.50 -0.62 -22.23
N ALA A 96 -14.84 -0.76 -22.32
CA ALA A 96 -15.57 -0.70 -23.60
C ALA A 96 -15.43 0.69 -24.24
N ALA A 97 -15.57 1.77 -23.47
CA ALA A 97 -15.37 3.13 -23.95
C ALA A 97 -13.95 3.38 -24.49
N ALA A 98 -12.93 2.82 -23.84
CA ALA A 98 -11.55 2.87 -24.32
C ALA A 98 -11.37 2.08 -25.64
N GLY A 99 -12.08 0.96 -25.81
CA GLY A 99 -12.16 0.21 -27.06
C GLY A 99 -12.72 1.06 -28.21
N VAL A 100 -13.79 1.80 -27.95
CA VAL A 100 -14.37 2.73 -28.93
C VAL A 100 -13.36 3.83 -29.31
N SER A 101 -12.70 4.45 -28.32
CA SER A 101 -11.68 5.48 -28.56
C SER A 101 -10.51 4.93 -29.41
N ARG A 102 -10.10 3.68 -29.17
CA ARG A 102 -9.06 3.02 -29.98
C ARG A 102 -9.53 2.81 -31.42
N SER A 103 -10.78 2.40 -31.63
CA SER A 103 -11.36 2.26 -32.97
C SER A 103 -11.40 3.61 -33.72
N GLN A 104 -11.71 4.69 -33.03
CA GLN A 104 -11.71 6.04 -33.60
C GLN A 104 -10.30 6.47 -34.05
N VAL A 105 -9.25 6.13 -33.30
CA VAL A 105 -7.85 6.39 -33.70
C VAL A 105 -7.49 5.57 -34.93
N ASN A 106 -7.96 4.33 -35.05
CA ASN A 106 -7.72 3.51 -36.24
C ASN A 106 -8.35 4.15 -37.50
N VAL A 107 -9.59 4.66 -37.37
CA VAL A 107 -10.27 5.39 -38.46
C VAL A 107 -9.50 6.66 -38.82
N ALA A 108 -9.10 7.47 -37.84
CA ALA A 108 -8.29 8.66 -38.09
C ALA A 108 -6.95 8.36 -38.73
N SER A 109 -6.31 7.25 -38.36
CA SER A 109 -5.06 6.78 -38.98
C SER A 109 -5.26 6.37 -40.45
N ALA A 110 -6.35 5.68 -40.78
CA ALA A 110 -6.70 5.35 -42.16
C ALA A 110 -6.95 6.62 -43.01
N THR A 111 -7.58 7.65 -42.41
CA THR A 111 -7.78 8.94 -43.07
C THR A 111 -6.45 9.65 -43.37
N VAL A 112 -5.49 9.61 -42.43
CA VAL A 112 -4.14 10.14 -42.66
C VAL A 112 -3.46 9.38 -43.82
N GLN A 113 -3.56 8.05 -43.85
CA GLN A 113 -2.98 7.23 -44.93
C GLN A 113 -3.57 7.59 -46.30
N SER A 114 -4.90 7.76 -46.37
CA SER A 114 -5.59 8.22 -47.58
C SER A 114 -5.12 9.59 -48.06
N SER A 115 -4.95 10.54 -47.10
CA SER A 115 -4.42 11.88 -47.40
C SER A 115 -2.97 11.83 -47.89
N GLN A 116 -2.13 10.95 -47.35
CA GLN A 116 -0.76 10.73 -47.83
C GLN A 116 -0.73 10.17 -49.25
N ALA A 117 -1.64 9.25 -49.61
CA ALA A 117 -1.77 8.75 -50.98
C ALA A 117 -2.16 9.89 -51.95
N SER A 118 -3.03 10.82 -51.53
CA SER A 118 -3.36 12.01 -52.32
C SER A 118 -2.16 12.92 -52.59
N VAL A 119 -1.27 13.10 -51.60
CA VAL A 119 0.00 13.82 -51.80
C VAL A 119 0.88 13.12 -52.80
N GLN A 120 0.95 11.78 -52.75
CA GLN A 120 1.74 11.03 -53.74
C GLN A 120 1.19 11.20 -55.16
N THR A 121 -0.14 11.11 -55.33
CA THR A 121 -0.77 11.36 -56.65
C THR A 121 -0.47 12.78 -57.18
N ALA A 122 -0.51 13.80 -56.32
CA ALA A 122 -0.15 15.16 -56.70
C ALA A 122 1.34 15.27 -57.09
N ARG A 123 2.25 14.56 -56.42
CA ARG A 123 3.68 14.51 -56.79
C ARG A 123 3.89 13.85 -58.18
N ASP A 124 3.15 12.79 -58.48
CA ASP A 124 3.23 12.13 -59.79
C ASP A 124 2.74 13.07 -60.90
N GLN A 125 1.74 13.93 -60.60
CA GLN A 125 1.31 15.00 -61.52
C GLN A 125 2.39 16.04 -61.73
N VAL A 126 3.15 16.43 -60.69
CA VAL A 126 4.31 17.32 -60.82
C VAL A 126 5.40 16.71 -61.72
N ALA A 127 5.70 15.41 -61.54
CA ALA A 127 6.67 14.71 -62.40
C ALA A 127 6.23 14.72 -63.86
N THR A 128 4.94 14.50 -64.12
CA THR A 128 4.37 14.59 -65.49
C THR A 128 4.48 16.01 -66.05
N ALA A 129 4.15 17.02 -65.31
CA ALA A 129 4.24 18.42 -65.70
C ALA A 129 5.70 18.85 -65.96
N GLN A 130 6.66 18.36 -65.16
CA GLN A 130 8.10 18.57 -65.38
C GLN A 130 8.55 17.97 -66.67
N ALA A 131 8.13 16.76 -67.04
CA ALA A 131 8.44 16.14 -68.34
C ALA A 131 7.88 16.96 -69.54
N ASN A 132 6.64 17.49 -69.35
CA ASN A 132 6.03 18.36 -70.37
C ASN A 132 6.79 19.67 -70.56
N VAL A 133 7.28 20.29 -69.48
CA VAL A 133 8.14 21.47 -69.52
C VAL A 133 9.45 21.15 -70.29
N ALA A 134 10.09 20.03 -69.96
CA ALA A 134 11.33 19.62 -70.68
C ALA A 134 11.13 19.43 -72.16
N ALA A 135 10.00 18.81 -72.57
CA ALA A 135 9.65 18.63 -73.97
C ALA A 135 9.36 19.97 -74.67
N ALA A 136 8.58 20.88 -74.04
CA ALA A 136 8.32 22.21 -74.61
C ALA A 136 9.59 23.08 -74.69
N GLN A 137 10.45 22.97 -73.65
CA GLN A 137 11.77 23.66 -73.71
C GLN A 137 12.66 23.21 -74.79
N ALA A 138 12.69 21.91 -75.14
CA ALA A 138 13.46 21.38 -76.26
C ALA A 138 12.93 21.92 -77.62
N ARG A 139 11.58 22.00 -77.75
CA ARG A 139 10.94 22.57 -78.96
C ARG A 139 11.24 24.06 -79.11
N ALA A 140 11.08 24.84 -78.03
CA ALA A 140 11.35 26.29 -77.99
C ALA A 140 12.83 26.56 -78.37
N ARG A 141 13.77 25.75 -77.84
CA ARG A 141 15.20 25.85 -78.16
C ARG A 141 15.47 25.60 -79.62
N LYS A 142 14.86 24.55 -80.19
CA LYS A 142 14.99 24.27 -81.62
C LYS A 142 14.44 25.43 -82.46
N ALA A 143 13.21 25.91 -82.19
CA ALA A 143 12.59 26.99 -82.90
C ALA A 143 13.41 28.30 -82.82
N ALA A 144 14.03 28.60 -81.68
CA ALA A 144 14.93 29.74 -81.50
C ALA A 144 16.21 29.60 -82.36
N GLN A 145 16.82 28.42 -82.43
CA GLN A 145 17.97 28.14 -83.26
C GLN A 145 17.64 28.26 -84.79
N ASP A 146 16.47 27.78 -85.16
CA ASP A 146 16.01 27.93 -86.54
C ASP A 146 15.75 29.40 -86.92
N PHE A 147 15.08 30.15 -85.98
CA PHE A 147 14.87 31.60 -86.14
C PHE A 147 16.19 32.36 -86.28
N ASP A 148 17.19 32.12 -85.45
CA ASP A 148 18.51 32.76 -85.51
C ASP A 148 19.24 32.43 -86.84
N ARG A 149 19.08 31.24 -87.39
CA ARG A 149 19.63 30.81 -88.64
C ARG A 149 18.96 31.56 -89.79
N TYR A 150 17.62 31.55 -89.85
CA TYR A 150 16.84 32.19 -90.91
C TYR A 150 16.96 33.72 -90.84
N SER A 151 17.15 34.33 -89.72
CA SER A 151 17.42 35.75 -89.55
C SER A 151 18.72 36.16 -90.24
N ARG A 152 19.78 35.35 -90.14
CA ARG A 152 21.05 35.57 -90.84
C ARG A 152 20.91 35.38 -92.36
N LEU A 153 20.21 34.32 -92.75
CA LEU A 153 19.99 34.06 -94.23
C LEU A 153 19.13 35.13 -94.88
N LEU A 154 18.17 35.73 -94.16
CA LEU A 154 17.38 36.86 -94.65
C LEU A 154 18.23 38.10 -94.83
N ALA A 155 19.13 38.41 -93.87
CA ALA A 155 20.07 39.51 -94.00
C ALA A 155 20.98 39.38 -95.23
N GLU A 156 21.33 38.12 -95.56
CA GLU A 156 22.08 37.77 -96.76
C GLU A 156 21.21 37.66 -98.05
N LYS A 157 19.90 37.96 -97.99
CA LYS A 157 18.90 37.91 -99.05
C LYS A 157 18.79 36.51 -99.71
N THR A 158 19.13 35.45 -99.02
CA THR A 158 19.12 34.05 -99.50
C THR A 158 17.80 33.32 -99.31
N VAL A 159 16.89 33.88 -98.51
CA VAL A 159 15.55 33.31 -98.26
C VAL A 159 14.44 34.37 -98.46
N PRO A 160 13.21 33.96 -98.85
CA PRO A 160 12.06 34.87 -98.99
C PRO A 160 11.56 35.32 -97.60
N GLN A 161 11.00 36.57 -97.45
CA GLN A 161 10.41 37.13 -96.30
C GLN A 161 9.32 36.19 -95.70
N GLN A 162 8.50 35.62 -96.54
CA GLN A 162 7.43 34.71 -96.08
C GLN A 162 7.96 33.49 -95.32
N GLN A 163 9.13 32.94 -95.65
CA GLN A 163 9.74 31.84 -94.88
C GLN A 163 10.30 32.28 -93.58
N PHE A 164 10.84 33.47 -93.44
CA PHE A 164 11.25 34.05 -92.19
C PHE A 164 10.06 34.31 -91.25
N ASP A 165 8.96 34.87 -91.80
CA ASP A 165 7.74 35.17 -90.99
C ASP A 165 7.11 33.85 -90.44
N ALA A 166 7.18 32.77 -91.25
CA ALA A 166 6.70 31.44 -90.77
C ALA A 166 7.55 30.88 -89.64
N VAL A 167 8.90 31.01 -89.72
CA VAL A 167 9.81 30.57 -88.65
C VAL A 167 9.68 31.45 -87.38
N GLN A 168 9.43 32.74 -87.54
CA GLN A 168 9.14 33.66 -86.45
C GLN A 168 7.84 33.27 -85.68
N ALA A 169 6.77 33.01 -86.43
CA ALA A 169 5.50 32.54 -85.85
C ALA A 169 5.67 31.18 -85.11
N GLU A 170 6.46 30.26 -85.68
CA GLU A 170 6.74 28.95 -84.98
C GLU A 170 7.55 29.13 -83.72
N ARG A 171 8.57 30.07 -83.68
CA ARG A 171 9.31 30.39 -82.45
C ARG A 171 8.37 30.95 -81.39
N ASP A 172 7.51 31.92 -81.78
CA ASP A 172 6.58 32.58 -80.85
C ASP A 172 5.55 31.56 -80.29
N ALA A 173 5.06 30.68 -81.16
CA ALA A 173 4.17 29.60 -80.74
C ALA A 173 4.85 28.61 -79.77
N ALA A 174 6.11 28.21 -80.09
CA ALA A 174 6.86 27.30 -79.22
C ALA A 174 7.21 27.94 -77.86
N GLN A 175 7.45 29.27 -77.82
CA GLN A 175 7.71 30.00 -76.62
C GLN A 175 6.44 30.13 -75.77
N ALA A 176 5.29 30.43 -76.38
CA ALA A 176 3.99 30.43 -75.71
C ALA A 176 3.64 29.04 -75.12
N GLN A 177 3.93 27.97 -75.88
CA GLN A 177 3.73 26.60 -75.38
C GLN A 177 4.62 26.26 -74.19
N LEU A 178 5.91 26.71 -74.18
CA LEU A 178 6.78 26.57 -73.00
C LEU A 178 6.22 27.32 -71.78
N GLN A 179 5.73 28.54 -71.95
CA GLN A 179 5.15 29.35 -70.87
C GLN A 179 3.89 28.69 -70.33
N ALA A 180 3.03 28.12 -71.19
CA ALA A 180 1.86 27.36 -70.76
C ALA A 180 2.25 26.10 -69.97
N ALA A 181 3.25 25.36 -70.35
CA ALA A 181 3.76 24.19 -69.67
C ALA A 181 4.34 24.55 -68.28
N GLN A 182 5.07 25.68 -68.21
CA GLN A 182 5.59 26.18 -66.93
C GLN A 182 4.46 26.59 -65.95
N ALA A 183 3.40 27.25 -66.43
CA ALA A 183 2.24 27.59 -65.62
C ALA A 183 1.54 26.33 -65.11
N GLN A 184 1.46 25.29 -65.94
CA GLN A 184 0.87 23.99 -65.53
C GLN A 184 1.72 23.29 -64.46
N LEU A 185 3.04 23.36 -64.54
CA LEU A 185 3.93 22.87 -63.50
C LEU A 185 3.71 23.62 -62.14
N GLN A 186 3.61 24.94 -62.23
CA GLN A 186 3.35 25.77 -61.03
C GLN A 186 2.00 25.39 -60.38
N THR A 187 0.98 25.14 -61.18
CA THR A 187 -0.35 24.67 -60.71
C THR A 187 -0.22 23.30 -60.00
N ALA A 188 0.49 22.35 -60.60
CA ALA A 188 0.73 21.04 -60.02
C ALA A 188 1.51 21.11 -58.69
N GLN A 189 2.51 22.01 -58.60
CA GLN A 189 3.25 22.25 -57.36
C GLN A 189 2.34 22.83 -56.25
N SER A 190 1.46 23.76 -56.60
CA SER A 190 0.46 24.31 -55.67
C SER A 190 -0.52 23.23 -55.16
N GLN A 191 -0.88 22.25 -56.03
CA GLN A 191 -1.71 21.11 -55.61
C GLN A 191 -0.98 20.21 -54.62
N VAL A 192 0.34 19.96 -54.74
CA VAL A 192 1.14 19.24 -53.74
C VAL A 192 1.12 19.96 -52.40
N ALA A 193 1.32 21.29 -52.44
CA ALA A 193 1.30 22.10 -51.19
C ALA A 193 -0.07 22.05 -50.51
N ALA A 194 -1.18 22.12 -51.26
CA ALA A 194 -2.54 21.99 -50.76
C ALA A 194 -2.80 20.61 -50.15
N ALA A 195 -2.43 19.53 -50.85
CA ALA A 195 -2.56 18.16 -50.37
C ALA A 195 -1.68 17.92 -49.09
N GLY A 196 -0.47 18.50 -49.04
CA GLY A 196 0.39 18.47 -47.87
C GLY A 196 -0.23 19.15 -46.67
N SER A 197 -0.82 20.33 -46.86
CA SER A 197 -1.57 21.05 -45.78
C SER A 197 -2.73 20.25 -45.28
N GLN A 198 -3.50 19.62 -46.18
CA GLN A 198 -4.61 18.72 -45.79
C GLN A 198 -4.13 17.53 -44.97
N THR A 199 -2.96 16.94 -45.31
CA THR A 199 -2.34 15.87 -44.51
C THR A 199 -1.93 16.37 -43.12
N GLY A 200 -1.46 17.62 -43.01
CA GLY A 200 -1.20 18.27 -41.74
C GLY A 200 -2.44 18.35 -40.83
N VAL A 201 -3.57 18.76 -41.41
CA VAL A 201 -4.86 18.85 -40.68
C VAL A 201 -5.32 17.47 -40.20
N THR A 202 -5.33 16.46 -41.11
CA THR A 202 -5.76 15.08 -40.71
C THR A 202 -4.84 14.48 -39.65
N ASN A 203 -3.55 14.75 -39.68
CA ASN A 203 -2.60 14.29 -38.70
C ASN A 203 -2.80 14.97 -37.34
N SER A 204 -3.15 16.25 -37.34
CA SER A 204 -3.54 16.96 -36.09
C SER A 204 -4.80 16.40 -35.47
N GLN A 205 -5.80 16.08 -36.31
CA GLN A 205 -7.05 15.41 -35.87
C GLN A 205 -6.76 14.02 -35.28
N ARG A 206 -5.88 13.23 -35.90
CA ARG A 206 -5.45 11.92 -35.36
C ARG A 206 -4.82 12.08 -33.97
N ARG A 207 -3.90 13.05 -33.77
CA ARG A 207 -3.29 13.33 -32.46
C ARG A 207 -4.32 13.74 -31.43
N ALA A 208 -5.30 14.56 -31.79
CA ALA A 208 -6.39 14.93 -30.89
C ALA A 208 -7.21 13.70 -30.43
N THR A 209 -7.49 12.80 -31.38
CA THR A 209 -8.20 11.53 -31.08
C THR A 209 -7.32 10.58 -30.24
N GLU A 210 -6.01 10.55 -30.44
CA GLU A 210 -5.07 9.79 -29.59
C GLU A 210 -5.09 10.30 -28.13
N GLY A 211 -5.22 11.62 -27.92
CA GLY A 211 -5.39 12.18 -26.59
C GLY A 211 -6.61 11.64 -25.86
N GLN A 212 -7.68 11.30 -26.57
CA GLN A 212 -8.88 10.67 -25.98
C GLN A 212 -8.60 9.27 -25.42
N ILE A 213 -7.67 8.50 -26.02
CA ILE A 213 -7.23 7.21 -25.44
C ILE A 213 -6.59 7.42 -24.07
N THR A 214 -5.75 8.45 -23.91
CA THR A 214 -5.11 8.75 -22.62
C THR A 214 -6.15 9.08 -21.54
N VAL A 215 -7.19 9.85 -21.90
CA VAL A 215 -8.31 10.14 -21.00
C VAL A 215 -9.07 8.86 -20.64
N ALA A 216 -9.38 8.01 -21.64
CA ALA A 216 -10.06 6.75 -21.40
C ALA A 216 -9.23 5.79 -20.54
N GLN A 217 -7.91 5.74 -20.72
CA GLN A 217 -7.00 4.95 -19.87
C GLN A 217 -6.97 5.46 -18.42
N ALA A 218 -7.00 6.78 -18.22
CA ALA A 218 -7.11 7.37 -16.88
C ALA A 218 -8.45 6.99 -16.22
N ALA A 219 -9.55 7.00 -16.97
CA ALA A 219 -10.85 6.54 -16.48
C ALA A 219 -10.85 5.06 -16.08
N ILE A 220 -10.17 4.18 -16.85
CA ILE A 220 -10.00 2.76 -16.48
C ILE A 220 -9.26 2.64 -15.15
N LYS A 221 -8.15 3.37 -14.96
CA LYS A 221 -7.39 3.35 -13.70
C LYS A 221 -8.24 3.81 -12.52
N GLN A 222 -9.05 4.85 -12.72
CA GLN A 222 -9.98 5.32 -11.68
C GLN A 222 -10.99 4.22 -11.31
N ARG A 223 -11.64 3.58 -12.29
CA ARG A 223 -12.62 2.51 -12.04
C ARG A 223 -11.98 1.26 -11.44
N GLN A 224 -10.71 0.98 -11.79
CA GLN A 224 -9.96 -0.10 -11.16
C GLN A 224 -9.74 0.17 -9.67
N ALA A 225 -9.38 1.39 -9.30
CA ALA A 225 -9.23 1.79 -7.89
C ALA A 225 -10.57 1.70 -7.13
N ASP A 226 -11.69 2.12 -7.76
CA ASP A 226 -13.04 1.99 -7.19
C ASP A 226 -13.39 0.51 -6.94
N LEU A 227 -13.06 -0.38 -7.89
CA LEU A 227 -13.26 -1.84 -7.75
C LEU A 227 -12.40 -2.41 -6.60
N ASP A 228 -11.14 -2.02 -6.51
CA ASP A 228 -10.24 -2.51 -5.46
C ASP A 228 -10.70 -2.03 -4.07
N LEU A 229 -11.22 -0.81 -3.97
CA LEU A 229 -11.87 -0.31 -2.75
C LEU A 229 -13.10 -1.15 -2.38
N ALA A 230 -13.97 -1.47 -3.35
CA ALA A 230 -15.15 -2.29 -3.09
C ALA A 230 -14.76 -3.72 -2.64
N LYS A 231 -13.72 -4.33 -3.23
CA LYS A 231 -13.17 -5.62 -2.80
C LYS A 231 -12.63 -5.56 -1.37
N LEU A 232 -11.89 -4.50 -1.04
CA LEU A 232 -11.34 -4.28 0.28
C LEU A 232 -12.45 -4.15 1.33
N GLN A 233 -13.48 -3.35 1.05
CA GLN A 233 -14.65 -3.21 1.92
C GLN A 233 -15.38 -4.54 2.12
N MET A 234 -15.56 -5.32 1.05
CA MET A 234 -16.14 -6.66 1.14
C MET A 234 -15.27 -7.58 2.00
N SER A 235 -13.93 -7.52 1.90
CA SER A 235 -13.04 -8.34 2.72
C SER A 235 -13.18 -8.06 4.22
N TYR A 236 -13.58 -6.84 4.61
CA TYR A 236 -13.81 -6.46 6.00
C TYR A 236 -15.08 -7.05 6.61
N THR A 237 -15.96 -7.63 5.81
CA THR A 237 -17.12 -8.39 6.34
C THR A 237 -16.73 -9.68 7.01
N ILE A 238 -15.52 -10.20 6.74
CA ILE A 238 -14.94 -11.37 7.39
C ILE A 238 -13.97 -10.88 8.46
N VAL A 239 -14.38 -10.94 9.72
CA VAL A 239 -13.55 -10.48 10.83
C VAL A 239 -12.69 -11.62 11.33
N ARG A 240 -11.38 -11.37 11.39
CA ARG A 240 -10.35 -12.37 11.72
C ARG A 240 -9.64 -12.03 13.02
N ALA A 241 -9.05 -13.05 13.64
CA ALA A 241 -8.21 -12.89 14.83
C ALA A 241 -6.92 -12.12 14.45
N PRO A 242 -6.60 -11.02 15.17
CA PRO A 242 -5.40 -10.22 14.88
C PRO A 242 -4.11 -10.90 15.35
N VAL A 243 -4.20 -11.78 16.33
CA VAL A 243 -3.09 -12.54 16.92
C VAL A 243 -3.55 -13.94 17.32
N ALA A 244 -2.61 -14.87 17.48
CA ALA A 244 -2.88 -16.17 18.08
C ALA A 244 -3.10 -16.02 19.59
N GLY A 245 -4.12 -16.69 20.14
CA GLY A 245 -4.43 -16.57 21.55
C GLY A 245 -5.76 -17.22 21.93
N ILE A 246 -6.31 -16.81 23.07
CA ILE A 246 -7.61 -17.29 23.55
C ILE A 246 -8.61 -16.14 23.40
N VAL A 247 -9.72 -16.43 22.71
CA VAL A 247 -10.80 -15.44 22.55
C VAL A 247 -11.55 -15.29 23.88
N SER A 248 -11.76 -14.05 24.30
CA SER A 248 -12.57 -13.72 25.48
C SER A 248 -14.06 -13.92 25.19
N LYS A 249 -14.89 -13.66 26.21
CA LYS A 249 -16.34 -13.66 26.05
C LYS A 249 -16.77 -12.67 24.95
N ARG A 250 -17.63 -13.15 24.07
CA ARG A 250 -18.23 -12.32 23.00
C ARG A 250 -19.24 -11.33 23.57
N SER A 251 -19.26 -10.11 23.01
CA SER A 251 -20.25 -9.08 23.35
C SER A 251 -21.38 -8.95 22.33
N VAL A 252 -21.40 -9.84 21.29
CA VAL A 252 -22.37 -9.77 20.18
C VAL A 252 -23.05 -11.10 19.93
N GLN A 253 -24.25 -11.03 19.32
CA GLN A 253 -25.07 -12.18 18.94
C GLN A 253 -25.37 -12.19 17.45
N ILE A 254 -25.75 -13.36 16.91
CA ILE A 254 -26.20 -13.51 15.52
C ILE A 254 -27.43 -12.63 15.30
N GLY A 255 -27.48 -11.90 14.19
CA GLY A 255 -28.54 -10.95 13.85
C GLY A 255 -28.40 -9.56 14.50
N GLN A 256 -27.38 -9.34 15.33
CA GLN A 256 -27.09 -8.04 15.92
C GLN A 256 -26.34 -7.14 14.92
N LEU A 257 -26.68 -5.86 14.90
CA LEU A 257 -25.93 -4.85 14.15
C LEU A 257 -24.64 -4.51 14.87
N VAL A 258 -23.51 -4.61 14.17
CA VAL A 258 -22.18 -4.18 14.63
C VAL A 258 -21.74 -2.98 13.83
N GLN A 259 -21.19 -1.98 14.48
CA GLN A 259 -20.64 -0.78 13.84
C GLN A 259 -19.11 -0.89 13.70
N ALA A 260 -18.58 -0.28 12.65
CA ALA A 260 -17.14 -0.15 12.49
C ALA A 260 -16.54 0.61 13.69
N GLY A 261 -15.44 0.12 14.25
CA GLY A 261 -14.81 0.71 15.45
C GLY A 261 -15.32 0.17 16.79
N GLN A 262 -16.37 -0.65 16.84
CA GLN A 262 -16.90 -1.23 18.06
C GLN A 262 -16.16 -2.55 18.39
N ALA A 263 -15.55 -2.66 19.57
CA ALA A 263 -14.94 -3.91 20.02
C ALA A 263 -16.02 -4.99 20.24
N VAL A 264 -15.83 -6.16 19.62
CA VAL A 264 -16.77 -7.30 19.66
C VAL A 264 -16.34 -8.38 20.64
N CYS A 265 -15.06 -8.63 20.74
CA CYS A 265 -14.41 -9.52 21.69
C CYS A 265 -12.95 -9.08 21.81
N SER A 266 -12.18 -9.75 22.65
CA SER A 266 -10.72 -9.56 22.72
C SER A 266 -10.02 -10.90 22.56
N VAL A 267 -8.84 -10.90 21.96
CA VAL A 267 -7.96 -12.05 21.92
C VAL A 267 -6.80 -11.80 22.87
N VAL A 268 -6.69 -12.67 23.87
CA VAL A 268 -5.59 -12.64 24.84
C VAL A 268 -4.46 -13.46 24.25
N GLY A 269 -3.35 -12.81 23.92
CA GLY A 269 -2.17 -13.45 23.36
C GLY A 269 -1.47 -14.34 24.39
N ASN A 270 -0.97 -15.50 23.95
CA ASN A 270 -0.21 -16.43 24.83
C ASN A 270 1.30 -16.24 24.68
N SER A 271 1.75 -15.44 23.73
CA SER A 271 3.18 -15.38 23.34
C SER A 271 4.01 -14.37 24.13
N ASN A 272 3.36 -13.41 24.78
CA ASN A 272 4.03 -12.32 25.46
C ASN A 272 3.35 -12.04 26.81
N LEU A 273 3.70 -12.85 27.80
CA LEU A 273 3.23 -12.70 29.19
C LEU A 273 4.39 -12.18 30.01
N TRP A 274 4.07 -11.30 30.96
CA TRP A 274 5.00 -10.77 31.94
C TRP A 274 4.32 -10.67 33.30
N VAL A 275 5.09 -10.45 34.35
CA VAL A 275 4.53 -10.13 35.67
C VAL A 275 4.75 -8.65 35.95
N THR A 276 3.69 -7.99 36.38
CA THR A 276 3.75 -6.65 36.96
C THR A 276 3.71 -6.80 38.50
N ALA A 277 4.87 -6.56 39.11
CA ALA A 277 5.03 -6.67 40.56
C ALA A 277 5.24 -5.29 41.17
N ASN A 278 4.44 -4.97 42.19
CA ASN A 278 4.49 -3.68 42.86
C ASN A 278 5.36 -3.77 44.13
N PHE A 279 6.60 -3.30 44.03
CA PHE A 279 7.54 -3.25 45.15
C PHE A 279 7.46 -1.92 45.88
N LYS A 280 7.72 -1.94 47.20
CA LYS A 280 7.85 -0.71 47.99
C LYS A 280 9.09 0.07 47.55
N GLU A 281 9.03 1.40 47.53
CA GLU A 281 10.15 2.27 47.21
C GLU A 281 11.44 1.91 48.00
N THR A 282 11.27 1.48 49.26
CA THR A 282 12.39 1.06 50.13
C THR A 282 13.08 -0.22 49.67
N GLN A 283 12.41 -1.10 48.95
CA GLN A 283 12.93 -2.38 48.44
C GLN A 283 13.75 -2.22 47.13
N MET A 284 13.54 -1.13 46.40
CA MET A 284 14.20 -0.91 45.11
C MET A 284 15.67 -0.59 45.19
N LYS A 285 16.23 -0.34 46.38
CA LYS A 285 17.62 0.14 46.55
C LYS A 285 18.68 -0.79 45.97
N GLN A 286 18.43 -2.11 45.96
CA GLN A 286 19.36 -3.14 45.52
C GLN A 286 18.87 -3.90 44.29
N MET A 287 17.70 -3.55 43.76
CA MET A 287 17.15 -4.18 42.57
C MET A 287 17.75 -3.59 41.31
N GLN A 288 18.13 -4.45 40.33
CA GLN A 288 18.68 -4.07 39.06
C GLN A 288 18.05 -4.88 37.93
N PRO A 289 17.92 -4.32 36.71
CA PRO A 289 17.50 -5.08 35.55
C PRO A 289 18.42 -6.29 35.29
N GLY A 290 17.82 -7.42 34.94
CA GLY A 290 18.53 -8.67 34.66
C GLY A 290 18.65 -9.62 35.88
N GLN A 291 18.29 -9.20 37.09
CA GLN A 291 18.26 -10.10 38.26
C GLN A 291 17.24 -11.23 38.09
N VAL A 292 17.59 -12.41 38.58
CA VAL A 292 16.72 -13.60 38.55
C VAL A 292 15.58 -13.42 39.54
N VAL A 293 14.40 -13.86 39.13
CA VAL A 293 13.17 -13.75 39.92
C VAL A 293 12.48 -15.11 40.00
N ASP A 294 12.23 -15.55 41.23
CA ASP A 294 11.36 -16.70 41.49
C ASP A 294 9.91 -16.22 41.59
N ILE A 295 9.04 -16.88 40.86
CA ILE A 295 7.60 -16.52 40.78
C ILE A 295 6.80 -17.75 41.15
N ASP A 296 6.00 -17.61 42.19
CA ASP A 296 5.06 -18.63 42.64
C ASP A 296 3.64 -18.21 42.27
N VAL A 297 2.97 -19.03 41.44
CA VAL A 297 1.63 -18.74 40.94
C VAL A 297 0.60 -19.36 41.90
N ASP A 298 -0.22 -18.53 42.51
CA ASP A 298 -1.18 -18.97 43.54
C ASP A 298 -2.12 -20.09 43.05
N ALA A 299 -2.48 -20.06 41.77
CA ALA A 299 -3.37 -21.05 41.13
C ALA A 299 -2.75 -22.46 41.01
N PHE A 300 -1.41 -22.59 41.09
CA PHE A 300 -0.70 -23.86 40.80
C PHE A 300 0.18 -24.29 41.99
N GLY A 301 -0.11 -23.89 43.21
CA GLY A 301 0.59 -24.12 44.47
C GLY A 301 1.79 -25.07 44.44
N GLY A 302 3.02 -24.53 44.48
CA GLY A 302 4.26 -25.27 44.54
C GLY A 302 5.04 -25.42 43.21
N GLU A 303 4.44 -25.08 42.07
CA GLU A 303 5.19 -25.00 40.81
C GLU A 303 5.74 -23.58 40.64
N LYS A 304 7.07 -23.45 40.56
CA LYS A 304 7.75 -22.14 40.40
C LYS A 304 8.05 -21.83 38.93
N LEU A 305 7.78 -20.58 38.58
CA LEU A 305 8.24 -19.97 37.32
C LEU A 305 9.51 -19.16 37.63
N THR A 306 10.41 -19.09 36.69
CA THR A 306 11.55 -18.19 36.70
C THR A 306 11.34 -17.05 35.72
N GLY A 307 11.90 -15.91 36.05
CA GLY A 307 11.91 -14.74 35.19
C GLY A 307 13.08 -13.83 35.50
N HIS A 308 13.14 -12.70 34.86
CA HIS A 308 14.17 -11.70 35.07
C HIS A 308 13.55 -10.32 35.21
N VAL A 309 14.13 -9.48 36.05
CA VAL A 309 13.73 -8.07 36.17
C VAL A 309 13.99 -7.39 34.83
N GLY A 310 12.93 -7.00 34.14
CA GLY A 310 13.00 -6.33 32.84
C GLY A 310 13.21 -4.83 32.97
N SER A 311 12.24 -4.14 33.61
CA SER A 311 12.27 -2.69 33.73
C SER A 311 11.48 -2.18 34.93
N PHE A 312 11.83 -0.98 35.37
CA PHE A 312 11.12 -0.26 36.42
C PHE A 312 10.23 0.81 35.80
N ALA A 313 9.03 1.01 36.38
CA ALA A 313 8.14 2.08 35.92
C ALA A 313 8.77 3.46 36.23
N GLY A 314 8.61 4.41 35.34
CA GLY A 314 9.14 5.78 35.49
C GLY A 314 8.44 6.62 36.56
N ALA A 315 7.32 6.11 37.16
CA ALA A 315 6.61 6.77 38.25
C ALA A 315 5.88 5.75 39.12
N THR A 316 5.49 6.17 40.34
CA THR A 316 4.73 5.33 41.26
C THR A 316 3.31 5.08 40.77
N GLY A 317 2.70 3.96 41.17
CA GLY A 317 1.32 3.62 40.76
C GLY A 317 0.30 4.70 41.13
N ALA A 318 0.51 5.43 42.26
CA ALA A 318 -0.34 6.53 42.65
C ALA A 318 -0.38 7.71 41.64
N LYS A 319 0.70 7.94 40.89
CA LYS A 319 0.75 9.00 39.85
C LYS A 319 -0.03 8.64 38.58
N PHE A 320 -0.18 7.36 38.30
CA PHE A 320 -0.94 6.86 37.14
C PHE A 320 -2.41 6.54 37.49
N SER A 321 -2.81 6.65 38.76
CA SER A 321 -4.19 6.45 39.16
C SER A 321 -5.09 7.56 38.64
N LEU A 322 -6.29 7.20 38.15
CA LEU A 322 -7.33 8.15 37.75
C LEU A 322 -7.80 9.07 38.92
N LEU A 323 -7.66 8.59 40.13
CA LEU A 323 -7.96 9.34 41.37
C LEU A 323 -6.72 9.25 42.28
N PRO A 324 -5.73 10.16 42.11
CA PRO A 324 -4.60 10.20 43.03
C PRO A 324 -5.10 10.42 44.49
N PRO A 325 -4.52 9.73 45.49
CA PRO A 325 -4.89 9.98 46.87
C PRO A 325 -4.55 11.44 47.25
N ASP A 326 -5.58 12.25 47.42
CA ASP A 326 -5.44 13.65 47.85
C ASP A 326 -5.69 13.73 49.37
N ASN A 327 -4.74 14.32 50.09
CA ASN A 327 -4.87 14.55 51.51
C ASN A 327 -5.67 15.85 51.77
N ALA A 328 -7.01 15.75 51.65
CA ALA A 328 -7.93 16.88 51.80
C ALA A 328 -7.89 17.57 53.19
N THR A 329 -7.21 16.97 54.18
CA THR A 329 -7.18 17.46 55.59
C THR A 329 -5.94 18.29 55.96
N GLY A 330 -5.06 18.62 54.98
CA GLY A 330 -3.92 19.53 55.21
C GLY A 330 -2.70 18.93 55.93
N ASN A 331 -2.78 17.73 56.48
CA ASN A 331 -1.64 17.02 57.09
C ASN A 331 -1.03 16.04 56.09
N TYR A 332 0.20 16.32 55.64
CA TYR A 332 0.95 15.40 54.79
C TYR A 332 1.44 14.17 55.57
N VAL A 333 0.83 13.02 55.35
CA VAL A 333 1.29 11.74 55.89
C VAL A 333 2.18 11.08 54.83
N LYS A 334 3.47 10.87 55.14
CA LYS A 334 4.39 10.12 54.29
C LYS A 334 4.01 8.65 54.25
N VAL A 335 3.33 8.18 53.20
CA VAL A 335 3.06 6.78 52.96
C VAL A 335 4.09 6.22 51.96
N VAL A 336 4.58 5.02 52.22
CA VAL A 336 5.52 4.33 51.31
C VAL A 336 4.81 4.06 50.01
N GLN A 337 5.35 4.59 48.93
CA GLN A 337 4.81 4.40 47.60
C GLN A 337 5.24 3.04 47.04
N ARG A 338 4.42 2.46 46.13
CA ARG A 338 4.78 1.26 45.37
C ARG A 338 5.15 1.64 43.95
N ILE A 339 6.17 0.97 43.42
CA ILE A 339 6.70 1.17 42.05
C ILE A 339 6.47 -0.13 41.30
N PRO A 340 5.74 -0.10 40.18
CA PRO A 340 5.56 -1.26 39.32
C PRO A 340 6.90 -1.66 38.69
N VAL A 341 7.22 -2.94 38.78
CA VAL A 341 8.38 -3.58 38.18
C VAL A 341 7.88 -4.61 37.16
N ARG A 342 8.32 -4.52 35.94
CA ARG A 342 8.06 -5.51 34.91
C ARG A 342 9.08 -6.63 35.03
N ILE A 343 8.61 -7.86 35.10
CA ILE A 343 9.40 -9.08 35.15
C ILE A 343 9.08 -9.90 33.92
N ASP A 344 10.07 -10.13 33.07
CA ASP A 344 9.93 -10.94 31.87
C ASP A 344 10.05 -12.42 32.24
N LEU A 345 9.07 -13.23 31.81
CA LEU A 345 8.95 -14.63 32.14
C LEU A 345 9.80 -15.52 31.22
N ASP A 346 10.38 -16.58 31.79
CA ASP A 346 11.07 -17.60 31.00
C ASP A 346 10.03 -18.47 30.28
N LYS A 347 10.06 -18.41 28.95
CA LYS A 347 9.12 -19.12 28.06
C LYS A 347 9.32 -20.64 28.02
N ASN A 348 10.48 -21.14 28.51
CA ASN A 348 10.79 -22.58 28.49
C ASN A 348 10.08 -23.36 29.60
N SER A 349 9.45 -22.70 30.56
CA SER A 349 8.72 -23.36 31.64
C SER A 349 7.42 -24.03 31.11
N PRO A 350 7.14 -25.27 31.49
CA PRO A 350 5.86 -25.95 31.13
C PRO A 350 4.62 -25.23 31.70
N LEU A 351 4.79 -24.44 32.77
CA LEU A 351 3.74 -23.60 33.34
C LEU A 351 3.36 -22.44 32.43
N TYR A 352 4.26 -21.96 31.58
CA TYR A 352 4.01 -20.80 30.71
C TYR A 352 2.75 -20.98 29.83
N ALA A 353 2.46 -22.20 29.40
CA ALA A 353 1.27 -22.51 28.61
C ALA A 353 -0.05 -22.49 29.42
N LYS A 354 0.05 -22.65 30.77
CA LYS A 354 -1.10 -22.75 31.66
C LYS A 354 -1.49 -21.42 32.29
N ILE A 355 -0.55 -20.49 32.45
CA ILE A 355 -0.79 -19.18 33.06
C ILE A 355 -1.65 -18.28 32.17
N ARG A 356 -2.36 -17.35 32.80
CA ARG A 356 -3.27 -16.40 32.15
C ARG A 356 -3.10 -15.01 32.77
N PRO A 357 -3.23 -13.93 31.97
CA PRO A 357 -3.31 -12.58 32.51
C PRO A 357 -4.40 -12.47 33.58
N GLY A 358 -4.10 -11.71 34.63
CA GLY A 358 -4.97 -11.52 35.80
C GLY A 358 -4.77 -12.56 36.90
N MET A 359 -3.91 -13.56 36.77
CA MET A 359 -3.54 -14.47 37.85
C MET A 359 -2.62 -13.75 38.85
N SER A 360 -2.88 -13.92 40.15
CA SER A 360 -2.04 -13.42 41.24
C SER A 360 -0.81 -14.31 41.40
N VAL A 361 0.30 -13.69 41.74
CA VAL A 361 1.59 -14.36 41.93
C VAL A 361 2.34 -13.76 43.12
N ASN A 362 3.13 -14.58 43.79
CA ASN A 362 4.12 -14.13 44.76
C ASN A 362 5.49 -14.08 44.08
N VAL A 363 6.18 -12.98 44.23
CA VAL A 363 7.44 -12.71 43.53
C VAL A 363 8.57 -12.55 44.53
N ALA A 364 9.71 -13.22 44.29
CA ALA A 364 10.93 -13.11 45.09
C ALA A 364 12.11 -12.80 44.13
N VAL A 365 12.67 -11.61 44.24
CA VAL A 365 13.84 -11.17 43.44
C VAL A 365 15.12 -11.50 44.16
N ASP A 366 16.01 -12.27 43.56
CA ASP A 366 17.36 -12.55 44.10
C ASP A 366 18.28 -11.32 43.89
N LEU A 367 18.66 -10.68 44.97
CA LEU A 367 19.55 -9.50 44.94
C LEU A 367 21.01 -9.81 44.57
N GLN A 368 21.41 -11.07 44.58
CA GLN A 368 22.78 -11.53 44.28
C GLN A 368 22.90 -12.28 42.94
N GLY A 369 21.76 -12.68 42.38
CA GLY A 369 21.70 -13.34 41.07
C GLY A 369 21.84 -12.33 39.94
N LYS A 370 22.84 -12.54 39.04
CA LYS A 370 22.94 -11.87 37.76
C LYS A 370 22.71 -12.89 36.65
#